data_d21ac9f8122b5a7f8a2484a1dd79a6e0
#
_entry.id   d21ac9f8122b5a7f8a2484a1dd79a6e0
#
_cell.length_a   1.000
_cell.length_b   1.000
_cell.length_c   1.000
_cell.angle_alpha   90.00
_cell.angle_beta   90.00
_cell.angle_gamma   90.00
#
_symmetry.space_group_name_H-M   'P 1'
#
loop_
_entity.id
_entity.type
_entity.pdbx_description
1 polymer ?
#
loop_
_entity_poly.entity_id
_entity_poly.type
_entity_poly.pdbx_seq_one_letter_code
_entity_poly.pdbx_strand_id
1 'polypeptide(L)'
;IGHKGHDEAVGVVEESPEHVHLIEHASDVDSLDFQPDTKLVLLTQTTLSVDETAGTITALKARFPWLEMPPNSDICYATSNRQAAVKLVAEQADCVVIVGSANSSNSVRLMEVAQEGLNARYASKTAVGAAGRAHRVDDASELDPAWFEGVESVGISSGASVPDELVSGVVAALQELGYQDVSTIETIKENMYFVLPAELRK
;
A
#
# COMPACT_ATOMS: atom_id res chain seq x y z
N ILE A 1 -7.10 -7.95 -11.31
CA ILE A 1 -7.53 -7.60 -9.94
C ILE A 1 -7.35 -6.10 -9.76
N GLY A 2 -8.38 -5.39 -9.27
CA GLY A 2 -8.32 -3.94 -9.05
C GLY A 2 -9.60 -3.43 -8.41
N HIS A 3 -9.57 -2.19 -7.90
CA HIS A 3 -10.73 -1.56 -7.31
C HIS A 3 -11.63 -0.93 -8.38
N LYS A 4 -12.93 -1.22 -8.29
CA LYS A 4 -13.94 -0.64 -9.18
C LYS A 4 -13.96 0.88 -9.06
N GLY A 5 -13.86 1.57 -10.19
CA GLY A 5 -13.84 3.04 -10.25
C GLY A 5 -12.45 3.66 -10.04
N HIS A 6 -11.41 2.88 -9.80
CA HIS A 6 -10.04 3.38 -9.81
C HIS A 6 -9.58 3.65 -11.24
N ASP A 7 -8.93 4.79 -11.50
CA ASP A 7 -8.56 5.24 -12.85
C ASP A 7 -7.74 4.21 -13.62
N GLU A 8 -6.79 3.53 -12.97
CA GLU A 8 -5.99 2.47 -13.58
C GLU A 8 -6.85 1.27 -14.00
N ALA A 9 -7.77 0.81 -13.13
CA ALA A 9 -8.67 -0.29 -13.43
C ALA A 9 -9.68 0.09 -14.52
N VAL A 10 -10.23 1.30 -14.47
CA VAL A 10 -11.13 1.85 -15.48
C VAL A 10 -10.41 1.90 -16.83
N GLY A 11 -9.19 2.46 -16.88
CA GLY A 11 -8.42 2.55 -18.13
C GLY A 11 -8.15 1.19 -18.78
N VAL A 12 -7.82 0.16 -17.98
CA VAL A 12 -7.60 -1.20 -18.51
C VAL A 12 -8.91 -1.82 -19.01
N VAL A 13 -10.01 -1.65 -18.28
CA VAL A 13 -11.32 -2.18 -18.69
C VAL A 13 -11.82 -1.49 -19.98
N GLU A 14 -11.68 -0.16 -20.06
CA GLU A 14 -12.15 0.61 -21.22
C GLU A 14 -11.35 0.34 -22.48
N GLU A 15 -10.08 -0.06 -22.37
CA GLU A 15 -9.26 -0.45 -23.52
C GLU A 15 -9.84 -1.66 -24.26
N SER A 16 -10.44 -2.61 -23.55
CA SER A 16 -11.06 -3.80 -24.15
C SER A 16 -12.20 -4.36 -23.30
N PRO A 17 -13.36 -3.66 -23.25
CA PRO A 17 -14.45 -4.00 -22.33
C PRO A 17 -15.02 -5.41 -22.49
N GLU A 18 -14.93 -5.98 -23.71
CA GLU A 18 -15.43 -7.32 -24.01
C GLU A 18 -14.49 -8.44 -23.52
N HIS A 19 -13.23 -8.11 -23.22
CA HIS A 19 -12.20 -9.09 -22.88
C HIS A 19 -11.61 -8.90 -21.48
N VAL A 20 -11.95 -7.81 -20.79
CA VAL A 20 -11.43 -7.51 -19.45
C VAL A 20 -12.53 -7.72 -18.41
N HIS A 21 -12.29 -8.60 -17.46
CA HIS A 21 -13.18 -8.90 -16.34
C HIS A 21 -12.53 -8.42 -15.04
N LEU A 22 -13.03 -7.31 -14.51
CA LEU A 22 -12.55 -6.75 -13.25
C LEU A 22 -13.09 -7.57 -12.07
N ILE A 23 -12.19 -7.96 -11.19
CA ILE A 23 -12.51 -8.60 -9.91
C ILE A 23 -11.81 -7.84 -8.78
N GLU A 24 -12.47 -7.72 -7.65
CA GLU A 24 -11.93 -7.03 -6.47
C GLU A 24 -11.50 -8.06 -5.40
N HIS A 25 -12.30 -9.11 -5.20
CA HIS A 25 -12.12 -10.06 -4.12
C HIS A 25 -12.11 -11.51 -4.61
N ALA A 26 -11.58 -12.40 -3.78
CA ALA A 26 -11.59 -13.84 -4.07
C ALA A 26 -13.01 -14.41 -4.29
N SER A 27 -14.03 -13.85 -3.64
CA SER A 27 -15.45 -14.24 -3.85
C SER A 27 -15.96 -13.97 -5.26
N ASP A 28 -15.38 -12.99 -5.97
CA ASP A 28 -15.83 -12.64 -7.32
C ASP A 28 -15.43 -13.69 -8.35
N VAL A 29 -14.41 -14.49 -8.01
CA VAL A 29 -13.90 -15.58 -8.87
C VAL A 29 -15.00 -16.60 -9.20
N ASP A 30 -15.96 -16.82 -8.29
CA ASP A 30 -17.06 -17.76 -8.49
C ASP A 30 -18.02 -17.32 -9.61
N SER A 31 -18.07 -16.04 -9.92
CA SER A 31 -18.89 -15.47 -10.99
C SER A 31 -18.30 -15.65 -12.39
N LEU A 32 -17.02 -15.97 -12.49
CA LEU A 32 -16.33 -16.15 -13.76
C LEU A 32 -16.59 -17.54 -14.34
N ASP A 33 -16.89 -17.60 -15.63
CA ASP A 33 -17.12 -18.86 -16.37
C ASP A 33 -16.33 -18.86 -17.68
N PHE A 34 -15.11 -19.43 -17.63
CA PHE A 34 -14.24 -19.55 -18.80
C PHE A 34 -13.96 -21.02 -19.13
N GLN A 35 -13.97 -21.33 -20.41
CA GLN A 35 -13.64 -22.66 -20.89
C GLN A 35 -12.11 -22.90 -20.86
N PRO A 36 -11.65 -24.18 -20.74
CA PRO A 36 -10.23 -24.51 -20.63
C PRO A 36 -9.35 -24.09 -21.82
N ASP A 37 -9.94 -23.80 -22.99
CA ASP A 37 -9.26 -23.33 -24.18
C ASP A 37 -9.19 -21.79 -24.29
N THR A 38 -9.85 -21.08 -23.36
CA THR A 38 -9.80 -19.62 -23.30
C THR A 38 -8.43 -19.18 -22.78
N LYS A 39 -7.72 -18.36 -23.53
CA LYS A 39 -6.49 -17.75 -23.03
C LYS A 39 -6.81 -16.68 -21.99
N LEU A 40 -6.36 -16.91 -20.76
CA LEU A 40 -6.53 -16.02 -19.64
C LEU A 40 -5.19 -15.48 -19.18
N VAL A 41 -5.10 -14.19 -18.99
CA VAL A 41 -3.94 -13.50 -18.40
C VAL A 41 -4.40 -12.69 -17.20
N LEU A 42 -3.71 -12.80 -16.09
CA LEU A 42 -3.96 -11.98 -14.93
C LEU A 42 -3.15 -10.68 -15.00
N LEU A 43 -3.83 -9.57 -14.73
CA LEU A 43 -3.22 -8.27 -14.45
C LEU A 43 -3.69 -7.79 -13.08
N THR A 44 -2.86 -7.01 -12.40
CA THR A 44 -3.23 -6.39 -11.12
C THR A 44 -3.01 -4.90 -11.14
N GLN A 45 -3.88 -4.16 -10.46
CA GLN A 45 -3.66 -2.75 -10.18
C GLN A 45 -2.34 -2.59 -9.39
N THR A 46 -1.52 -1.62 -9.76
CA THR A 46 -0.14 -1.48 -9.28
C THR A 46 0.00 -1.07 -7.81
N THR A 47 -1.10 -0.60 -7.21
CA THR A 47 -1.14 -0.06 -5.83
C THR A 47 -1.86 -0.95 -4.82
N LEU A 48 -2.23 -2.17 -5.19
CA LEU A 48 -2.91 -3.11 -4.28
C LEU A 48 -2.02 -3.59 -3.12
N SER A 49 -2.64 -4.13 -2.09
CA SER A 49 -1.96 -4.87 -1.04
C SER A 49 -1.43 -6.20 -1.60
N VAL A 50 -0.16 -6.49 -1.32
CA VAL A 50 0.48 -7.75 -1.73
C VAL A 50 -0.24 -8.95 -1.10
N ASP A 51 -0.62 -8.84 0.19
CA ASP A 51 -1.25 -9.95 0.93
C ASP A 51 -2.70 -10.19 0.46
N GLU A 52 -3.48 -9.14 0.29
CA GLU A 52 -4.86 -9.21 -0.21
C GLU A 52 -4.91 -9.80 -1.62
N THR A 53 -4.00 -9.35 -2.49
CA THR A 53 -3.90 -9.86 -3.86
C THR A 53 -3.54 -11.35 -3.89
N ALA A 54 -2.69 -11.83 -2.99
CA ALA A 54 -2.28 -13.24 -2.93
C ALA A 54 -3.46 -14.21 -2.72
N GLY A 55 -4.45 -13.82 -1.90
CA GLY A 55 -5.66 -14.62 -1.70
C GLY A 55 -6.49 -14.76 -2.97
N THR A 56 -6.72 -13.66 -3.68
CA THR A 56 -7.48 -13.64 -4.93
C THR A 56 -6.74 -14.39 -6.05
N ILE A 57 -5.42 -14.25 -6.15
CA ILE A 57 -4.59 -15.01 -7.09
C ILE A 57 -4.70 -16.52 -6.82
N THR A 58 -4.68 -16.93 -5.56
CA THR A 58 -4.80 -18.32 -5.18
C THR A 58 -6.16 -18.89 -5.61
N ALA A 59 -7.25 -18.18 -5.40
CA ALA A 59 -8.59 -18.57 -5.83
C ALA A 59 -8.69 -18.68 -7.35
N LEU A 60 -8.14 -17.71 -8.09
CA LEU A 60 -8.10 -17.74 -9.56
C LEU A 60 -7.33 -18.94 -10.11
N LYS A 61 -6.14 -19.22 -9.56
CA LYS A 61 -5.33 -20.38 -9.98
C LYS A 61 -6.00 -21.72 -9.67
N ALA A 62 -6.72 -21.80 -8.56
CA ALA A 62 -7.47 -23.01 -8.20
C ALA A 62 -8.63 -23.25 -9.19
N ARG A 63 -9.33 -22.19 -9.60
CA ARG A 63 -10.45 -22.28 -10.54
C ARG A 63 -10.01 -22.43 -12.00
N PHE A 64 -8.95 -21.69 -12.38
CA PHE A 64 -8.42 -21.68 -13.75
C PHE A 64 -6.92 -22.03 -13.75
N PRO A 65 -6.58 -23.33 -13.67
CA PRO A 65 -5.17 -23.77 -13.59
C PRO A 65 -4.31 -23.35 -14.80
N TRP A 66 -4.93 -23.02 -15.92
CA TRP A 66 -4.26 -22.54 -17.15
C TRP A 66 -4.08 -21.02 -17.22
N LEU A 67 -4.48 -20.29 -16.16
CA LEU A 67 -4.32 -18.85 -16.08
C LEU A 67 -2.83 -18.48 -16.18
N GLU A 68 -2.50 -17.65 -17.16
CA GLU A 68 -1.16 -17.10 -17.33
C GLU A 68 -0.95 -15.92 -16.38
N MET A 69 0.24 -15.88 -15.82
CA MET A 69 0.69 -14.78 -14.95
C MET A 69 1.78 -13.99 -15.66
N PRO A 70 1.86 -12.67 -15.47
CA PRO A 70 3.03 -11.93 -15.89
C PRO A 70 4.30 -12.48 -15.22
N PRO A 71 5.47 -12.37 -15.87
CA PRO A 71 6.72 -12.92 -15.34
C PRO A 71 7.17 -12.27 -14.02
N ASN A 72 6.72 -11.05 -13.77
CA ASN A 72 6.95 -10.31 -12.53
C ASN A 72 5.61 -9.86 -11.93
N SER A 73 5.62 -9.48 -10.64
CA SER A 73 4.45 -8.85 -10.03
C SER A 73 4.11 -7.53 -10.73
N ASP A 74 2.84 -7.29 -11.01
CA ASP A 74 2.37 -6.00 -11.52
C ASP A 74 2.32 -4.92 -10.42
N ILE A 75 2.31 -5.34 -9.14
CA ILE A 75 2.40 -4.38 -8.04
C ILE A 75 3.74 -3.67 -8.14
N CYS A 76 3.69 -2.34 -8.20
CA CYS A 76 4.88 -1.51 -8.34
C CYS A 76 5.89 -1.81 -7.21
N TYR A 77 7.18 -1.96 -7.56
CA TYR A 77 8.23 -2.22 -6.58
C TYR A 77 8.27 -1.17 -5.46
N ALA A 78 8.00 0.09 -5.78
CA ALA A 78 7.93 1.15 -4.78
C ALA A 78 6.77 0.94 -3.80
N THR A 79 5.63 0.41 -4.27
CA THR A 79 4.48 0.05 -3.44
C THR A 79 4.83 -1.14 -2.55
N SER A 80 5.36 -2.23 -3.10
CA SER A 80 5.70 -3.43 -2.32
C SER A 80 6.80 -3.17 -1.28
N ASN A 81 7.83 -2.39 -1.63
CA ASN A 81 8.90 -2.02 -0.70
C ASN A 81 8.36 -1.18 0.47
N ARG A 82 7.49 -0.19 0.18
CA ARG A 82 6.87 0.62 1.23
C ARG A 82 5.93 -0.19 2.12
N GLN A 83 5.15 -1.10 1.57
CA GLN A 83 4.30 -1.99 2.38
C GLN A 83 5.15 -2.84 3.33
N ALA A 84 6.26 -3.41 2.84
CA ALA A 84 7.19 -4.16 3.69
C ALA A 84 7.78 -3.29 4.81
N ALA A 85 8.19 -2.06 4.50
CA ALA A 85 8.70 -1.12 5.50
C ALA A 85 7.64 -0.74 6.53
N VAL A 86 6.42 -0.43 6.09
CA VAL A 86 5.31 -0.05 6.97
C VAL A 86 4.94 -1.17 7.94
N LYS A 87 4.96 -2.43 7.50
CA LYS A 87 4.74 -3.59 8.39
C LYS A 87 5.77 -3.62 9.52
N LEU A 88 7.06 -3.44 9.22
CA LEU A 88 8.11 -3.38 10.25
C LEU A 88 7.97 -2.17 11.18
N VAL A 89 7.54 -1.04 10.65
CA VAL A 89 7.23 0.16 11.44
C VAL A 89 6.08 -0.13 12.42
N ALA A 90 4.99 -0.73 11.94
CA ALA A 90 3.83 -1.07 12.76
C ALA A 90 4.13 -2.12 13.85
N GLU A 91 5.13 -2.99 13.63
CA GLU A 91 5.61 -3.92 14.67
C GLU A 91 6.31 -3.21 15.83
N GLN A 92 6.88 -2.03 15.60
CA GLN A 92 7.70 -1.30 16.59
C GLN A 92 7.00 -0.08 17.17
N ALA A 93 6.15 0.59 16.42
CA ALA A 93 5.47 1.82 16.81
C ALA A 93 4.12 1.54 17.49
N ASP A 94 3.66 2.48 18.33
CA ASP A 94 2.35 2.41 18.98
C ASP A 94 1.27 3.11 18.16
N CYS A 95 1.66 4.08 17.33
CA CYS A 95 0.83 4.77 16.37
C CYS A 95 1.61 4.90 15.06
N VAL A 96 0.96 4.91 13.91
CA VAL A 96 1.61 5.12 12.60
C VAL A 96 0.94 6.27 11.86
N VAL A 97 1.75 7.18 11.32
CA VAL A 97 1.30 8.27 10.45
C VAL A 97 1.82 8.04 9.04
N ILE A 98 0.92 7.99 8.08
CA ILE A 98 1.23 7.91 6.65
C ILE A 98 1.04 9.29 6.02
N VAL A 99 2.11 9.86 5.49
CA VAL A 99 2.07 11.13 4.76
C VAL A 99 1.68 10.88 3.31
N GLY A 100 0.63 11.54 2.84
CA GLY A 100 0.18 11.45 1.46
C GLY A 100 -1.31 11.70 1.29
N SER A 101 -1.71 12.10 0.09
CA SER A 101 -3.07 12.54 -0.23
C SER A 101 -4.12 11.44 -0.10
N ALA A 102 -5.34 11.82 0.30
CA ALA A 102 -6.52 10.96 0.31
C ALA A 102 -6.87 10.41 -1.09
N ASN A 103 -6.47 11.11 -2.15
CA ASN A 103 -6.69 10.70 -3.53
C ASN A 103 -5.61 9.72 -4.03
N SER A 104 -4.56 9.46 -3.24
CA SER A 104 -3.51 8.52 -3.59
C SER A 104 -3.85 7.13 -3.08
N SER A 105 -4.22 6.21 -3.99
CA SER A 105 -4.46 4.79 -3.65
C SER A 105 -3.31 4.19 -2.86
N ASN A 106 -2.06 4.49 -3.24
CA ASN A 106 -0.89 3.99 -2.55
C ASN A 106 -0.83 4.49 -1.10
N SER A 107 -1.11 5.78 -0.84
CA SER A 107 -1.10 6.34 0.52
C SER A 107 -2.22 5.77 1.38
N VAL A 108 -3.42 5.63 0.82
CA VAL A 108 -4.56 5.00 1.50
C VAL A 108 -4.23 3.55 1.85
N ARG A 109 -3.70 2.79 0.87
CA ARG A 109 -3.32 1.39 1.09
C ARG A 109 -2.22 1.22 2.13
N LEU A 110 -1.23 2.11 2.18
CA LEU A 110 -0.19 2.08 3.22
C LEU A 110 -0.77 2.30 4.62
N MET A 111 -1.74 3.20 4.76
CA MET A 111 -2.44 3.42 6.03
C MET A 111 -3.19 2.15 6.47
N GLU A 112 -3.87 1.47 5.55
CA GLU A 112 -4.58 0.22 5.84
C GLU A 112 -3.60 -0.89 6.25
N VAL A 113 -2.49 -1.08 5.55
CA VAL A 113 -1.43 -2.04 5.91
C VAL A 113 -0.83 -1.71 7.28
N ALA A 114 -0.63 -0.43 7.60
CA ALA A 114 -0.18 -0.01 8.92
C ALA A 114 -1.20 -0.38 10.01
N GLN A 115 -2.49 -0.11 9.76
CA GLN A 115 -3.56 -0.44 10.70
C GLN A 115 -3.68 -1.95 10.93
N GLU A 116 -3.54 -2.78 9.88
CA GLU A 116 -3.53 -4.24 10.01
C GLU A 116 -2.36 -4.71 10.89
N GLY A 117 -1.17 -4.17 10.68
CA GLY A 117 0.01 -4.47 11.50
C GLY A 117 -0.21 -4.09 12.97
N LEU A 118 -0.76 -2.90 13.23
CA LEU A 118 -1.11 -2.45 14.58
C LEU A 118 -2.20 -3.32 15.21
N ASN A 119 -3.24 -3.70 14.46
CA ASN A 119 -4.28 -4.61 14.94
C ASN A 119 -3.68 -5.96 15.37
N ALA A 120 -2.77 -6.51 14.57
CA ALA A 120 -2.07 -7.75 14.91
C ALA A 120 -1.20 -7.59 16.17
N ARG A 121 -0.45 -6.48 16.28
CA ARG A 121 0.37 -6.17 17.48
C ARG A 121 -0.47 -6.03 18.75
N TYR A 122 -1.65 -5.41 18.65
CA TYR A 122 -2.53 -5.13 19.80
C TYR A 122 -3.63 -6.18 20.01
N ALA A 123 -3.69 -7.24 19.21
CA ALA A 123 -4.69 -8.31 19.33
C ALA A 123 -4.71 -8.97 20.73
N SER A 124 -3.55 -9.03 21.41
CA SER A 124 -3.38 -9.61 22.75
C SER A 124 -2.95 -8.59 23.81
N LYS A 125 -2.92 -7.30 23.49
CA LYS A 125 -2.47 -6.22 24.38
C LYS A 125 -3.61 -5.24 24.61
N THR A 126 -3.66 -4.65 25.81
CA THR A 126 -4.53 -3.50 26.04
C THR A 126 -3.85 -2.26 25.49
N ALA A 127 -4.45 -1.64 24.49
CA ALA A 127 -3.99 -0.34 24.01
C ALA A 127 -4.18 0.72 25.10
N VAL A 128 -3.18 1.58 25.30
CA VAL A 128 -3.23 2.70 26.23
C VAL A 128 -3.42 3.99 25.41
N GLY A 129 -4.43 4.77 25.77
CA GLY A 129 -4.74 6.02 25.07
C GLY A 129 -5.10 5.76 23.61
N ALA A 130 -4.43 6.47 22.69
CA ALA A 130 -4.62 6.37 21.25
C ALA A 130 -3.73 5.32 20.57
N ALA A 131 -2.98 4.50 21.31
CA ALA A 131 -2.12 3.47 20.73
C ALA A 131 -2.91 2.43 19.90
N GLY A 132 -2.27 1.87 18.87
CA GLY A 132 -2.88 0.89 17.99
C GLY A 132 -3.65 1.50 16.81
N ARG A 133 -3.41 2.76 16.47
CA ARG A 133 -4.05 3.47 15.36
C ARG A 133 -3.07 3.89 14.27
N ALA A 134 -3.52 3.82 13.04
CA ALA A 134 -2.86 4.41 11.89
C ALA A 134 -3.67 5.60 11.37
N HIS A 135 -2.98 6.66 11.00
CA HIS A 135 -3.56 7.88 10.47
C HIS A 135 -2.90 8.24 9.14
N ARG A 136 -3.64 8.90 8.27
CA ARG A 136 -3.13 9.48 7.04
C ARG A 136 -3.28 11.00 7.11
N VAL A 137 -2.27 11.71 6.69
CA VAL A 137 -2.26 13.18 6.63
C VAL A 137 -1.69 13.64 5.28
N ASP A 138 -2.19 14.73 4.75
CA ASP A 138 -1.58 15.38 3.58
C ASP A 138 -0.27 16.08 3.98
N ASP A 139 -0.27 16.74 5.15
CA ASP A 139 0.89 17.41 5.72
C ASP A 139 0.77 17.55 7.25
N ALA A 140 1.73 18.25 7.87
CA ALA A 140 1.80 18.42 9.32
C ALA A 140 0.61 19.18 9.94
N SER A 141 -0.10 20.01 9.17
CA SER A 141 -1.23 20.79 9.69
C SER A 141 -2.47 19.93 10.01
N GLU A 142 -2.52 18.70 9.48
CA GLU A 142 -3.60 17.77 9.75
C GLU A 142 -3.34 16.87 10.98
N LEU A 143 -2.19 16.99 11.64
CA LEU A 143 -1.90 16.23 12.85
C LEU A 143 -2.80 16.68 14.00
N ASP A 144 -3.53 15.71 14.58
CA ASP A 144 -4.32 15.95 15.79
C ASP A 144 -3.53 15.45 17.01
N PRO A 145 -3.18 16.35 17.96
CA PRO A 145 -2.47 15.95 19.19
C PRO A 145 -3.18 14.85 19.99
N ALA A 146 -4.49 14.73 19.88
CA ALA A 146 -5.25 13.66 20.55
C ALA A 146 -4.88 12.25 20.05
N TRP A 147 -4.33 12.13 18.84
CA TRP A 147 -3.86 10.83 18.32
C TRP A 147 -2.66 10.27 19.06
N PHE A 148 -1.97 11.12 19.81
CA PHE A 148 -0.70 10.80 20.48
C PHE A 148 -0.85 10.68 22.00
N GLU A 149 -2.07 10.78 22.53
CA GLU A 149 -2.31 10.62 23.98
C GLU A 149 -1.97 9.20 24.43
N GLY A 150 -0.96 9.08 25.31
CA GLY A 150 -0.50 7.79 25.81
C GLY A 150 0.29 6.94 24.83
N VAL A 151 0.72 7.54 23.69
CA VAL A 151 1.57 6.92 22.66
C VAL A 151 3.03 7.19 23.01
N GLU A 152 3.85 6.15 23.13
CA GLU A 152 5.28 6.28 23.43
C GLU A 152 6.13 6.37 22.15
N SER A 153 5.68 5.75 21.05
CA SER A 153 6.41 5.69 19.79
C SER A 153 5.50 5.91 18.58
N VAL A 154 5.93 6.79 17.67
CA VAL A 154 5.22 7.11 16.44
C VAL A 154 6.04 6.67 15.25
N GLY A 155 5.48 5.78 14.42
CA GLY A 155 6.05 5.41 13.14
C GLY A 155 5.59 6.37 12.04
N ILE A 156 6.49 6.68 11.10
CA ILE A 156 6.17 7.53 9.96
C ILE A 156 6.55 6.80 8.67
N SER A 157 5.68 6.88 7.68
CA SER A 157 5.98 6.52 6.31
C SER A 157 5.24 7.43 5.34
N SER A 158 5.49 7.30 4.04
CA SER A 158 4.85 8.15 3.04
C SER A 158 4.50 7.40 1.77
N GLY A 159 3.54 7.93 1.02
CA GLY A 159 3.28 7.50 -0.35
C GLY A 159 4.49 7.71 -1.25
N ALA A 160 4.56 6.93 -2.35
CA ALA A 160 5.72 6.92 -3.25
C ALA A 160 6.00 8.27 -3.95
N SER A 161 4.98 9.09 -4.13
CA SER A 161 5.07 10.40 -4.82
C SER A 161 5.06 11.60 -3.87
N VAL A 162 5.18 11.36 -2.57
CA VAL A 162 5.14 12.44 -1.55
C VAL A 162 6.49 13.15 -1.52
N PRO A 163 6.52 14.49 -1.61
CA PRO A 163 7.74 15.27 -1.44
C PRO A 163 8.35 15.12 -0.03
N ASP A 164 9.68 15.05 0.04
CA ASP A 164 10.42 14.87 1.31
C ASP A 164 10.17 16.01 2.30
N GLU A 165 9.84 17.22 1.80
CA GLU A 165 9.52 18.38 2.62
C GLU A 165 8.28 18.15 3.48
N LEU A 166 7.25 17.47 2.96
CA LEU A 166 6.03 17.16 3.72
C LEU A 166 6.31 16.15 4.84
N VAL A 167 7.12 15.13 4.55
CA VAL A 167 7.55 14.17 5.55
C VAL A 167 8.38 14.84 6.65
N SER A 168 9.33 15.69 6.26
CA SER A 168 10.17 16.46 7.19
C SER A 168 9.34 17.40 8.07
N GLY A 169 8.28 17.99 7.50
CA GLY A 169 7.33 18.82 8.25
C GLY A 169 6.59 18.04 9.32
N VAL A 170 6.14 16.81 9.00
CA VAL A 170 5.48 15.91 9.97
C VAL A 170 6.46 15.50 11.07
N VAL A 171 7.71 15.16 10.72
CA VAL A 171 8.75 14.83 11.71
C VAL A 171 8.98 16.01 12.66
N ALA A 172 9.13 17.24 12.14
CA ALA A 172 9.34 18.43 12.95
C ALA A 172 8.15 18.70 13.91
N ALA A 173 6.92 18.56 13.43
CA ALA A 173 5.74 18.74 14.26
C ALA A 173 5.64 17.69 15.38
N LEU A 174 6.00 16.44 15.11
CA LEU A 174 6.06 15.39 16.13
C LEU A 174 7.17 15.64 17.17
N GLN A 175 8.30 16.23 16.74
CA GLN A 175 9.35 16.66 17.68
C GLN A 175 8.87 17.76 18.61
N GLU A 176 8.04 18.70 18.14
CA GLU A 176 7.41 19.73 18.98
C GLU A 176 6.43 19.11 19.99
N LEU A 177 5.79 17.98 19.65
CA LEU A 177 4.94 17.22 20.57
C LEU A 177 5.73 16.34 21.57
N GLY A 178 7.06 16.29 21.47
CA GLY A 178 7.94 15.60 22.43
C GLY A 178 8.66 14.36 21.91
N TYR A 179 8.43 13.93 20.67
CA TYR A 179 9.11 12.78 20.03
C TYR A 179 10.47 13.17 19.49
N GLN A 180 11.48 13.34 20.37
CA GLN A 180 12.80 13.90 20.01
C GLN A 180 13.74 12.87 19.32
N ASP A 181 13.62 11.61 19.70
CA ASP A 181 14.49 10.55 19.19
C ASP A 181 13.97 10.03 17.85
N VAL A 182 14.70 10.32 16.78
CA VAL A 182 14.34 9.89 15.41
C VAL A 182 15.32 8.83 14.93
N SER A 183 14.80 7.69 14.47
CA SER A 183 15.57 6.64 13.84
C SER A 183 14.96 6.25 12.49
N THR A 184 15.77 5.77 11.58
CA THR A 184 15.33 5.31 10.26
C THR A 184 15.34 3.78 10.20
N ILE A 185 14.24 3.17 9.73
CA ILE A 185 14.14 1.74 9.46
C ILE A 185 14.36 1.54 7.96
N GLU A 186 15.49 0.96 7.59
CA GLU A 186 15.80 0.59 6.22
C GLU A 186 15.49 -0.90 6.01
N THR A 187 14.71 -1.22 4.96
CA THR A 187 14.32 -2.61 4.63
C THR A 187 15.05 -3.14 3.40
N ILE A 188 15.02 -2.38 2.32
CA ILE A 188 15.55 -2.77 1.02
C ILE A 188 16.35 -1.59 0.44
N LYS A 189 17.57 -1.86 -0.01
CA LYS A 189 18.30 -0.91 -0.86
C LYS A 189 17.75 -0.97 -2.27
N GLU A 190 17.08 0.09 -2.67
CA GLU A 190 16.63 0.21 -4.05
C GLU A 190 17.82 0.50 -4.97
N ASN A 191 18.01 -0.37 -5.97
CA ASN A 191 19.04 -0.21 -7.02
C ASN A 191 18.39 0.04 -8.39
N MET A 192 17.17 0.55 -8.42
CA MET A 192 16.46 0.81 -9.66
C MET A 192 16.89 2.17 -10.23
N TYR A 193 17.48 2.15 -11.40
CA TYR A 193 17.87 3.35 -12.13
C TYR A 193 17.06 3.44 -13.43
N PHE A 194 16.30 4.51 -13.58
CA PHE A 194 15.62 4.82 -14.84
C PHE A 194 16.59 5.57 -15.75
N VAL A 195 16.85 4.99 -16.91
CA VAL A 195 17.74 5.59 -17.91
C VAL A 195 16.90 6.47 -18.82
N LEU A 196 17.38 7.69 -19.11
CA LEU A 196 16.72 8.55 -20.07
C LEU A 196 16.57 7.86 -21.45
N PRO A 197 15.50 8.16 -22.21
CA PRO A 197 15.39 7.73 -23.61
C PRO A 197 16.67 8.05 -24.40
N ALA A 198 16.99 7.23 -25.39
CA ALA A 198 18.26 7.32 -26.11
C ALA A 198 18.49 8.72 -26.73
N GLU A 199 17.40 9.37 -27.18
CA GLU A 199 17.40 10.69 -27.79
C GLU A 199 17.76 11.82 -26.80
N LEU A 200 17.60 11.59 -25.49
CA LEU A 200 17.87 12.56 -24.44
C LEU A 200 19.18 12.30 -23.68
N ARG A 201 19.90 11.22 -24.02
CA ARG A 201 21.21 10.93 -23.46
C ARG A 201 22.25 11.80 -24.17
N LYS A 202 22.74 12.83 -23.49
CA LYS A 202 23.86 13.66 -23.95
C LYS A 202 25.19 13.07 -23.45
#